data_988fef25d43cb1a5459782e51bad8cd2
#
_entry.id   988fef25d43cb1a5459782e51bad8cd2
#
_cell.length_a   1.000
_cell.length_b   1.000
_cell.length_c   1.000
_cell.angle_alpha   90.00
_cell.angle_beta   90.00
_cell.angle_gamma   90.00
#
_symmetry.space_group_name_H-M   'P 1'
#
loop_
_entity.id
_entity.type
_entity.pdbx_description
1 polymer ?
#
loop_
_entity_poly.entity_id
_entity_poly.type
_entity_poly.pdbx_seq_one_letter_code
_entity_poly.pdbx_strand_id
1 'polypeptide(L)'
;MAILRKLAGAAFVAGFAALVPCAFGQQTIKIGALNPYSGPLALYGTEVTRGYELAADKINAAGGLMGKKIELIRGDVTNPQQGIATVEQLVSKDKVDMFIGTYISGISLTASDAAMRYNKLYWETNAVAQMLTDRGLPNFVRSGPDGGAFANTSAAAVRELVAPTLKKDIKDLKVWIQSEDSIYGSSIAQGQKRILETFGAKVVGIGAHSARTIDLNDTVLRIKQAAPDVLLQTGYVPDGNLLLRTLRDQGVKPATIMLVGTGDTPETLQALGHQYMEGILVVGYPRNDISEAFGPGNKAYLAAYRAKYNSEPVAPQGMAAYSGFLIMAEALKAAGSVEINKVQAAAAKMDVAENTFPSGFGARFDKNFQNLRARFTVSQWQDGKMTTVYPKIATLPSAKLRPLGRP
;
A
#
# COMPACT_ATOMS: atom_id res chain seq x y z
N MET A 1 35.84 39.44 88.77
CA MET A 1 35.15 40.39 87.87
C MET A 1 35.00 39.78 86.52
N ALA A 2 33.78 39.37 86.19
CA ALA A 2 33.43 38.59 85.00
C ALA A 2 32.67 39.46 84.00
N ILE A 3 32.93 39.34 82.75
CA ILE A 3 32.07 39.97 81.75
C ILE A 3 31.70 38.83 80.74
N LEU A 4 30.41 38.47 80.74
CA LEU A 4 29.77 37.62 79.79
C LEU A 4 29.67 38.34 78.45
N ARG A 5 30.03 37.65 77.36
CA ARG A 5 29.64 38.01 76.00
C ARG A 5 28.74 36.91 75.42
N LYS A 6 27.49 37.30 75.16
CA LYS A 6 26.53 36.48 74.37
C LYS A 6 26.86 36.55 72.92
N LEU A 7 27.04 35.39 72.29
CA LEU A 7 27.05 35.23 70.80
C LEU A 7 25.67 34.71 70.37
N ALA A 8 24.98 35.51 69.58
CA ALA A 8 23.74 35.11 68.93
C ALA A 8 24.09 34.40 67.64
N GLY A 9 23.74 33.09 67.50
CA GLY A 9 23.85 32.34 66.28
C GLY A 9 22.63 32.56 65.37
N ALA A 10 22.85 33.15 64.22
CA ALA A 10 21.83 33.21 63.13
C ALA A 10 21.82 31.91 62.36
N ALA A 11 20.75 31.13 62.45
CA ALA A 11 20.51 29.95 61.63
C ALA A 11 20.01 30.38 60.27
N PHE A 12 20.82 30.14 59.25
CA PHE A 12 20.44 30.33 57.81
C PHE A 12 19.70 29.08 57.32
N VAL A 13 18.39 29.15 57.25
CA VAL A 13 17.56 28.09 56.62
C VAL A 13 17.64 28.29 55.13
N ALA A 14 18.49 27.49 54.44
CA ALA A 14 18.52 27.39 52.99
C ALA A 14 17.31 26.56 52.53
N GLY A 15 16.26 27.24 52.05
CA GLY A 15 15.11 26.60 51.43
C GLY A 15 15.52 25.94 50.10
N PHE A 16 15.62 24.63 50.10
CA PHE A 16 15.76 23.83 48.88
C PHE A 16 14.39 23.85 48.16
N ALA A 17 14.22 24.74 47.18
CA ALA A 17 13.07 24.67 46.27
C ALA A 17 13.24 23.43 45.41
N ALA A 18 12.57 22.32 45.78
CA ALA A 18 12.44 21.14 44.93
C ALA A 18 11.67 21.55 43.67
N LEU A 19 12.37 21.70 42.56
CA LEU A 19 11.78 21.74 41.23
C LEU A 19 11.11 20.38 41.01
N VAL A 20 9.82 20.28 41.31
CA VAL A 20 8.96 19.17 40.88
C VAL A 20 8.88 19.27 39.35
N PRO A 21 9.44 18.32 38.59
CA PRO A 21 9.22 18.32 37.16
C PRO A 21 7.72 18.13 36.98
N CYS A 22 7.01 19.15 36.49
CA CYS A 22 5.69 18.99 35.95
C CYS A 22 5.82 17.95 34.85
N ALA A 23 5.41 16.73 35.10
CA ALA A 23 5.17 15.73 34.09
C ALA A 23 4.00 16.25 33.23
N PHE A 24 4.30 17.12 32.29
CA PHE A 24 3.37 17.38 31.19
C PHE A 24 3.15 16.02 30.53
N GLY A 25 2.00 15.41 30.77
CA GLY A 25 1.60 14.20 30.06
C GLY A 25 1.83 14.45 28.59
N GLN A 26 2.77 13.71 28.00
CA GLN A 26 3.14 13.88 26.59
C GLN A 26 1.86 13.73 25.77
N GLN A 27 1.39 14.82 25.17
CA GLN A 27 0.18 14.80 24.35
C GLN A 27 0.35 13.78 23.23
N THR A 28 -0.72 13.08 22.87
CA THR A 28 -0.76 12.07 21.82
C THR A 28 -1.49 12.58 20.58
N ILE A 29 -1.05 12.15 19.41
CA ILE A 29 -1.84 12.22 18.18
C ILE A 29 -2.44 10.83 17.99
N LYS A 30 -3.75 10.73 18.13
CA LYS A 30 -4.50 9.48 17.96
C LYS A 30 -4.91 9.30 16.50
N ILE A 31 -4.43 8.25 15.86
CA ILE A 31 -4.71 7.95 14.46
C ILE A 31 -5.54 6.67 14.37
N GLY A 32 -6.76 6.78 13.85
CA GLY A 32 -7.60 5.63 13.55
C GLY A 32 -7.05 4.86 12.34
N ALA A 33 -6.49 3.67 12.56
CA ALA A 33 -5.94 2.81 11.51
C ALA A 33 -7.03 1.82 11.03
N LEU A 34 -7.60 2.09 9.87
CA LEU A 34 -8.69 1.33 9.29
C LEU A 34 -8.15 0.30 8.30
N ASN A 35 -8.21 -0.98 8.65
CA ASN A 35 -7.75 -2.07 7.76
C ASN A 35 -8.61 -3.33 7.98
N PRO A 36 -8.65 -4.27 7.03
CA PRO A 36 -9.28 -5.57 7.24
C PRO A 36 -8.38 -6.43 8.15
N TYR A 37 -8.72 -6.52 9.43
CA TYR A 37 -8.01 -7.39 10.39
C TYR A 37 -8.63 -8.78 10.49
N SER A 38 -9.79 -8.96 9.89
CA SER A 38 -10.50 -10.23 9.79
C SER A 38 -10.91 -10.56 8.36
N GLY A 39 -11.40 -11.78 8.12
CA GLY A 39 -11.85 -12.23 6.81
C GLY A 39 -10.72 -12.54 5.81
N PRO A 40 -11.06 -12.72 4.52
CA PRO A 40 -10.13 -13.21 3.49
C PRO A 40 -8.93 -12.31 3.18
N LEU A 41 -8.99 -11.03 3.56
CA LEU A 41 -7.92 -10.06 3.31
C LEU A 41 -7.16 -9.65 4.58
N ALA A 42 -7.36 -10.37 5.68
CA ALA A 42 -6.73 -10.09 6.97
C ALA A 42 -5.18 -10.09 6.92
N LEU A 43 -4.58 -10.91 6.08
CA LEU A 43 -3.14 -10.92 5.85
C LEU A 43 -2.65 -9.54 5.40
N TYR A 44 -3.30 -8.95 4.41
CA TYR A 44 -2.92 -7.64 3.88
C TYR A 44 -3.17 -6.53 4.89
N GLY A 45 -4.31 -6.53 5.58
CA GLY A 45 -4.62 -5.56 6.62
C GLY A 45 -3.61 -5.60 7.78
N THR A 46 -3.17 -6.79 8.15
CA THR A 46 -2.12 -7.01 9.16
C THR A 46 -0.78 -6.45 8.69
N GLU A 47 -0.35 -6.76 7.46
CA GLU A 47 0.92 -6.25 6.93
C GLU A 47 0.93 -4.73 6.78
N VAL A 48 -0.16 -4.13 6.28
CA VAL A 48 -0.31 -2.67 6.22
C VAL A 48 -0.14 -2.04 7.60
N THR A 49 -0.80 -2.60 8.62
CA THR A 49 -0.73 -2.07 9.99
C THR A 49 0.64 -2.25 10.62
N ARG A 50 1.33 -3.36 10.35
CA ARG A 50 2.73 -3.54 10.77
C ARG A 50 3.64 -2.46 10.20
N GLY A 51 3.39 -2.05 8.94
CA GLY A 51 4.06 -0.90 8.34
C GLY A 51 3.83 0.39 9.11
N TYR A 52 2.58 0.68 9.48
CA TYR A 52 2.24 1.86 10.30
C TYR A 52 2.89 1.82 11.68
N GLU A 53 2.85 0.67 12.35
CA GLU A 53 3.43 0.49 13.67
C GLU A 53 4.95 0.72 13.66
N LEU A 54 5.66 0.20 12.67
CA LEU A 54 7.10 0.43 12.53
C LEU A 54 7.43 1.90 12.27
N ALA A 55 6.61 2.59 11.47
CA ALA A 55 6.79 4.02 11.21
C ALA A 55 6.51 4.86 12.48
N ALA A 56 5.42 4.55 13.18
CA ALA A 56 5.06 5.21 14.42
C ALA A 56 6.13 5.01 15.52
N ASP A 57 6.64 3.78 15.67
CA ASP A 57 7.72 3.46 16.61
C ASP A 57 9.00 4.26 16.31
N LYS A 58 9.40 4.33 15.03
CA LYS A 58 10.55 5.11 14.59
C LYS A 58 10.38 6.59 14.93
N ILE A 59 9.21 7.16 14.66
CA ILE A 59 8.92 8.57 14.94
C ILE A 59 8.86 8.81 16.44
N ASN A 60 8.20 7.94 17.19
CA ASN A 60 8.08 8.04 18.64
C ASN A 60 9.44 7.94 19.35
N ALA A 61 10.34 7.04 18.87
CA ALA A 61 11.70 6.93 19.38
C ALA A 61 12.55 8.18 19.10
N ALA A 62 12.24 8.93 18.04
CA ALA A 62 12.89 10.20 17.69
C ALA A 62 12.27 11.44 18.41
N GLY A 63 11.41 11.24 19.40
CA GLY A 63 10.78 12.32 20.16
C GLY A 63 9.33 12.63 19.74
N GLY A 64 8.76 11.84 18.89
CA GLY A 64 7.37 11.97 18.42
C GLY A 64 7.20 12.92 17.24
N LEU A 65 5.95 13.12 16.84
CA LEU A 65 5.56 14.02 15.78
C LEU A 65 5.05 15.34 16.37
N MET A 66 5.66 16.45 16.00
CA MET A 66 5.35 17.78 16.60
C MET A 66 5.44 17.78 18.15
N GLY A 67 6.40 17.01 18.73
CA GLY A 67 6.55 16.87 20.18
C GLY A 67 5.50 15.96 20.86
N LYS A 68 4.63 15.30 20.10
CA LYS A 68 3.58 14.41 20.58
C LYS A 68 3.86 12.96 20.18
N LYS A 69 3.48 12.00 21.02
CA LYS A 69 3.52 10.58 20.63
C LYS A 69 2.41 10.27 19.64
N ILE A 70 2.68 9.34 18.73
CA ILE A 70 1.67 8.78 17.85
C ILE A 70 1.10 7.53 18.54
N GLU A 71 -0.22 7.45 18.58
CA GLU A 71 -0.99 6.30 19.05
C GLU A 71 -1.88 5.80 17.90
N LEU A 72 -1.72 4.53 17.52
CA LEU A 72 -2.56 3.89 16.49
C LEU A 72 -3.71 3.15 17.16
N ILE A 73 -4.94 3.49 16.76
CA ILE A 73 -6.15 2.82 17.24
C ILE A 73 -6.72 2.02 16.07
N ARG A 74 -6.71 0.67 16.19
CA ARG A 74 -7.14 -0.23 15.12
C ARG A 74 -8.66 -0.22 14.97
N GLY A 75 -9.11 -0.13 13.72
CA GLY A 75 -10.51 -0.30 13.33
C GLY A 75 -10.62 -1.38 12.27
N ASP A 76 -11.25 -2.54 12.61
CA ASP A 76 -11.48 -3.62 11.65
C ASP A 76 -12.59 -3.23 10.67
N VAL A 77 -12.30 -3.33 9.38
CA VAL A 77 -13.22 -2.93 8.31
C VAL A 77 -13.15 -3.91 7.13
N THR A 78 -14.17 -4.73 6.98
CA THR A 78 -14.24 -5.77 5.94
C THR A 78 -15.31 -5.51 4.88
N ASN A 79 -16.13 -4.49 5.07
CA ASN A 79 -17.14 -4.04 4.12
C ASN A 79 -17.43 -2.55 4.30
N PRO A 80 -18.08 -1.89 3.30
CA PRO A 80 -18.36 -0.45 3.33
C PRO A 80 -19.18 0.03 4.53
N GLN A 81 -20.17 -0.73 4.96
CA GLN A 81 -21.04 -0.37 6.09
C GLN A 81 -20.24 -0.38 7.41
N GLN A 82 -19.41 -1.39 7.59
CA GLN A 82 -18.52 -1.48 8.74
C GLN A 82 -17.49 -0.31 8.72
N GLY A 83 -17.01 0.10 7.54
CA GLY A 83 -16.14 1.26 7.39
C GLY A 83 -16.76 2.52 7.97
N ILE A 84 -18.04 2.80 7.67
CA ILE A 84 -18.77 3.93 8.23
C ILE A 84 -18.91 3.82 9.75
N ALA A 85 -19.42 2.69 10.25
CA ALA A 85 -19.66 2.49 11.67
C ALA A 85 -18.39 2.58 12.51
N THR A 86 -17.28 2.05 12.00
CA THR A 86 -15.98 2.09 12.68
C THR A 86 -15.43 3.51 12.77
N VAL A 87 -15.56 4.33 11.71
CA VAL A 87 -15.21 5.75 11.76
C VAL A 87 -16.01 6.46 12.85
N GLU A 88 -17.32 6.28 12.90
CA GLU A 88 -18.20 6.89 13.90
C GLU A 88 -17.82 6.47 15.33
N GLN A 89 -17.52 5.19 15.52
CA GLN A 89 -17.05 4.66 16.80
C GLN A 89 -15.73 5.30 17.24
N LEU A 90 -14.73 5.32 16.38
CA LEU A 90 -13.40 5.82 16.71
C LEU A 90 -13.41 7.33 16.99
N VAL A 91 -14.27 8.10 16.30
CA VAL A 91 -14.46 9.51 16.61
C VAL A 91 -15.19 9.71 17.96
N SER A 92 -16.28 8.99 18.18
CA SER A 92 -17.13 9.21 19.35
C SER A 92 -16.52 8.67 20.65
N LYS A 93 -15.90 7.48 20.64
CA LYS A 93 -15.37 6.81 21.83
C LYS A 93 -13.89 7.12 22.03
N ASP A 94 -13.07 6.90 21.01
CA ASP A 94 -11.61 6.94 21.14
C ASP A 94 -11.04 8.33 20.89
N LYS A 95 -11.87 9.26 20.34
CA LYS A 95 -11.50 10.66 20.08
C LYS A 95 -10.29 10.76 19.16
N VAL A 96 -10.26 9.97 18.07
CA VAL A 96 -9.16 10.02 17.10
C VAL A 96 -9.07 11.41 16.45
N ASP A 97 -7.85 11.84 16.18
CA ASP A 97 -7.55 13.13 15.56
C ASP A 97 -7.70 13.07 14.03
N MET A 98 -7.33 11.94 13.43
CA MET A 98 -7.38 11.69 11.99
C MET A 98 -7.46 10.18 11.70
N PHE A 99 -7.59 9.82 10.43
CA PHE A 99 -7.61 8.43 9.97
C PHE A 99 -6.47 8.12 9.00
N ILE A 100 -6.01 6.85 9.01
CA ILE A 100 -5.12 6.28 8.02
C ILE A 100 -5.62 4.90 7.58
N GLY A 101 -5.41 4.55 6.35
CA GLY A 101 -5.86 3.29 5.73
C GLY A 101 -6.70 3.64 4.53
N THR A 102 -7.32 2.75 3.84
CA THR A 102 -7.49 1.31 4.07
C THR A 102 -6.67 0.51 3.05
N TYR A 103 -6.97 -0.78 2.90
CA TYR A 103 -6.50 -1.59 1.77
C TYR A 103 -7.58 -1.72 0.67
N ILE A 104 -8.85 -1.82 1.07
CA ILE A 104 -9.98 -2.10 0.17
C ILE A 104 -10.59 -0.77 -0.31
N SER A 105 -10.54 -0.52 -1.63
CA SER A 105 -10.96 0.76 -2.21
C SER A 105 -12.43 1.12 -1.95
N GLY A 106 -13.35 0.14 -2.01
CA GLY A 106 -14.77 0.38 -1.71
C GLY A 106 -15.03 0.79 -0.26
N ILE A 107 -14.19 0.32 0.68
CA ILE A 107 -14.25 0.73 2.09
C ILE A 107 -13.62 2.12 2.27
N SER A 108 -12.47 2.37 1.64
CA SER A 108 -11.82 3.69 1.65
C SER A 108 -12.77 4.79 1.17
N LEU A 109 -13.57 4.49 0.14
CA LEU A 109 -14.58 5.40 -0.39
C LEU A 109 -15.57 5.85 0.70
N THR A 110 -16.21 4.91 1.36
CA THR A 110 -17.27 5.20 2.35
C THR A 110 -16.73 5.66 3.70
N ALA A 111 -15.59 5.13 4.13
CA ALA A 111 -14.95 5.52 5.39
C ALA A 111 -14.41 6.96 5.33
N SER A 112 -13.85 7.39 4.19
CA SER A 112 -13.37 8.77 4.04
C SER A 112 -14.52 9.78 3.95
N ASP A 113 -15.67 9.40 3.34
CA ASP A 113 -16.90 10.20 3.40
C ASP A 113 -17.43 10.32 4.84
N ALA A 114 -17.40 9.22 5.59
CA ALA A 114 -17.77 9.25 7.01
C ALA A 114 -16.81 10.15 7.82
N ALA A 115 -15.50 10.04 7.61
CA ALA A 115 -14.50 10.89 8.29
C ALA A 115 -14.71 12.38 7.97
N MET A 116 -15.11 12.71 6.74
CA MET A 116 -15.41 14.09 6.33
C MET A 116 -16.56 14.71 7.14
N ARG A 117 -17.60 13.94 7.45
CA ARG A 117 -18.72 14.41 8.30
C ARG A 117 -18.28 14.88 9.69
N TYR A 118 -17.14 14.38 10.18
CA TYR A 118 -16.53 14.76 11.44
C TYR A 118 -15.34 15.72 11.28
N ASN A 119 -15.15 16.27 10.07
CA ASN A 119 -14.01 17.15 9.74
C ASN A 119 -12.65 16.51 10.11
N LYS A 120 -12.48 15.20 9.82
CA LYS A 120 -11.26 14.45 10.08
C LYS A 120 -10.49 14.20 8.78
N LEU A 121 -9.18 14.48 8.81
CA LEU A 121 -8.28 14.12 7.72
C LEU A 121 -8.28 12.60 7.51
N TYR A 122 -8.30 12.17 6.26
CA TYR A 122 -8.19 10.77 5.85
C TYR A 122 -6.97 10.60 4.94
N TRP A 123 -5.96 9.90 5.45
CA TRP A 123 -4.73 9.64 4.72
C TRP A 123 -4.72 8.21 4.20
N GLU A 124 -4.71 8.04 2.87
CA GLU A 124 -4.74 6.73 2.23
C GLU A 124 -3.33 6.28 1.82
N THR A 125 -3.01 4.99 2.01
CA THR A 125 -1.71 4.43 1.65
C THR A 125 -1.77 3.29 0.64
N ASN A 126 -2.84 2.47 0.67
CA ASN A 126 -2.89 1.20 -0.07
C ASN A 126 -4.14 0.99 -0.92
N ALA A 127 -5.24 1.71 -0.71
CA ALA A 127 -6.40 1.64 -1.59
C ALA A 127 -6.15 2.46 -2.86
N VAL A 128 -6.28 1.83 -4.03
CA VAL A 128 -5.74 2.37 -5.28
C VAL A 128 -6.77 2.85 -6.29
N ALA A 129 -8.09 2.61 -6.09
CA ALA A 129 -9.08 3.03 -7.07
C ALA A 129 -8.92 4.50 -7.46
N GLN A 130 -8.99 4.77 -8.77
CA GLN A 130 -8.78 6.11 -9.32
C GLN A 130 -9.80 7.11 -8.75
N MET A 131 -11.05 6.71 -8.62
CA MET A 131 -12.15 7.52 -8.11
C MET A 131 -11.87 8.13 -6.72
N LEU A 132 -11.05 7.50 -5.87
CA LEU A 132 -10.80 7.97 -4.50
C LEU A 132 -10.25 9.40 -4.47
N THR A 133 -9.39 9.75 -5.39
CA THR A 133 -8.85 11.12 -5.54
C THR A 133 -9.60 11.94 -6.57
N ASP A 134 -10.08 11.34 -7.68
CA ASP A 134 -10.75 12.06 -8.76
C ASP A 134 -12.04 12.77 -8.32
N ARG A 135 -12.71 12.26 -7.28
CA ARG A 135 -13.92 12.90 -6.71
C ARG A 135 -13.61 14.20 -5.95
N GLY A 136 -12.33 14.51 -5.68
CA GLY A 136 -11.92 15.77 -5.05
C GLY A 136 -12.44 15.95 -3.62
N LEU A 137 -12.54 14.85 -2.82
CA LEU A 137 -13.02 14.92 -1.44
C LEU A 137 -12.06 15.75 -0.58
N PRO A 138 -12.54 16.83 0.09
CA PRO A 138 -11.66 17.81 0.74
C PRO A 138 -10.77 17.29 1.86
N ASN A 139 -11.11 16.16 2.51
CA ASN A 139 -10.30 15.60 3.60
C ASN A 139 -9.39 14.46 3.17
N PHE A 140 -9.32 14.14 1.87
CA PHE A 140 -8.63 12.97 1.38
C PHE A 140 -7.25 13.30 0.81
N VAL A 141 -6.23 12.55 1.21
CA VAL A 141 -4.87 12.62 0.65
C VAL A 141 -4.37 11.18 0.46
N ARG A 142 -3.80 10.86 -0.71
CA ARG A 142 -3.24 9.52 -0.95
C ARG A 142 -1.74 9.58 -1.23
N SER A 143 -0.95 8.98 -0.33
CA SER A 143 0.51 8.83 -0.49
C SER A 143 0.92 7.62 -1.31
N GLY A 144 0.08 6.60 -1.41
CA GLY A 144 0.29 5.42 -2.25
C GLY A 144 0.02 5.67 -3.74
N PRO A 145 0.37 4.71 -4.61
CA PRO A 145 0.04 4.75 -6.02
C PRO A 145 -1.46 4.54 -6.26
N ASP A 146 -1.93 4.88 -7.44
CA ASP A 146 -3.32 4.72 -7.88
C ASP A 146 -3.52 3.60 -8.91
N GLY A 147 -4.77 3.40 -9.35
CA GLY A 147 -5.11 2.46 -10.41
C GLY A 147 -4.46 2.79 -11.76
N GLY A 148 -4.22 4.07 -12.02
CA GLY A 148 -3.47 4.54 -13.20
C GLY A 148 -2.02 4.04 -13.18
N ALA A 149 -1.37 4.06 -12.01
CA ALA A 149 -0.02 3.51 -11.85
C ALA A 149 0.02 2.00 -12.08
N PHE A 150 -1.00 1.24 -11.64
CA PHE A 150 -1.13 -0.19 -11.98
C PHE A 150 -1.28 -0.40 -13.49
N ALA A 151 -2.18 0.35 -14.13
CA ALA A 151 -2.41 0.26 -15.57
C ALA A 151 -1.16 0.60 -16.37
N ASN A 152 -0.47 1.68 -16.00
CA ASN A 152 0.79 2.08 -16.63
C ASN A 152 1.88 1.01 -16.48
N THR A 153 2.09 0.50 -15.25
CA THR A 153 3.14 -0.49 -14.99
C THR A 153 2.87 -1.80 -15.71
N SER A 154 1.61 -2.30 -15.70
CA SER A 154 1.26 -3.53 -16.41
C SER A 154 1.37 -3.38 -17.92
N ALA A 155 0.89 -2.30 -18.51
CA ALA A 155 1.00 -2.05 -19.94
C ALA A 155 2.46 -1.85 -20.39
N ALA A 156 3.27 -1.12 -19.61
CA ALA A 156 4.71 -0.99 -19.86
C ALA A 156 5.42 -2.36 -19.80
N ALA A 157 5.09 -3.20 -18.83
CA ALA A 157 5.65 -4.54 -18.73
C ALA A 157 5.24 -5.43 -19.92
N VAL A 158 4.01 -5.32 -20.42
CA VAL A 158 3.61 -6.02 -21.65
C VAL A 158 4.49 -5.58 -22.82
N ARG A 159 4.74 -4.28 -22.97
CA ARG A 159 5.56 -3.74 -24.06
C ARG A 159 7.05 -4.06 -23.89
N GLU A 160 7.60 -3.93 -22.69
CA GLU A 160 9.05 -3.90 -22.46
C GLU A 160 9.62 -5.24 -22.00
N LEU A 161 8.79 -6.12 -21.43
CA LEU A 161 9.20 -7.45 -20.98
C LEU A 161 8.54 -8.57 -21.81
N VAL A 162 7.20 -8.52 -21.94
CA VAL A 162 6.46 -9.64 -22.54
C VAL A 162 6.67 -9.71 -24.04
N ALA A 163 6.45 -8.61 -24.77
CA ALA A 163 6.59 -8.59 -26.22
C ALA A 163 7.98 -9.03 -26.69
N PRO A 164 9.10 -8.51 -26.15
CA PRO A 164 10.44 -8.95 -26.51
C PRO A 164 10.73 -10.42 -26.16
N THR A 165 10.24 -10.89 -24.98
CA THR A 165 10.44 -12.27 -24.53
C THR A 165 9.70 -13.27 -25.42
N LEU A 166 8.50 -12.92 -25.87
CA LEU A 166 7.71 -13.71 -26.82
C LEU A 166 8.18 -13.53 -28.28
N LYS A 167 9.16 -12.65 -28.53
CA LYS A 167 9.65 -12.28 -29.87
C LYS A 167 8.52 -11.85 -30.81
N LYS A 168 7.56 -11.08 -30.29
CA LYS A 168 6.43 -10.51 -31.02
C LYS A 168 6.47 -8.98 -30.98
N ASP A 169 6.01 -8.34 -32.06
CA ASP A 169 5.66 -6.90 -31.97
C ASP A 169 4.45 -6.73 -31.06
N ILE A 170 4.40 -5.65 -30.31
CA ILE A 170 3.26 -5.36 -29.43
C ILE A 170 1.93 -5.30 -30.21
N LYS A 171 1.96 -4.88 -31.47
CA LYS A 171 0.79 -4.82 -32.36
C LYS A 171 0.23 -6.20 -32.73
N ASP A 172 1.01 -7.25 -32.58
CA ASP A 172 0.60 -8.64 -32.84
C ASP A 172 0.17 -9.37 -31.58
N LEU A 173 0.36 -8.76 -30.40
CA LEU A 173 -0.08 -9.35 -29.15
C LEU A 173 -1.60 -9.22 -28.98
N LYS A 174 -2.23 -10.35 -28.69
CA LYS A 174 -3.62 -10.45 -28.27
C LYS A 174 -3.66 -10.39 -26.75
N VAL A 175 -4.30 -9.40 -26.18
CA VAL A 175 -4.41 -9.20 -24.73
C VAL A 175 -5.86 -9.36 -24.28
N TRP A 176 -6.11 -10.20 -23.29
CA TRP A 176 -7.36 -10.27 -22.55
C TRP A 176 -7.16 -9.58 -21.21
N ILE A 177 -8.09 -8.73 -20.83
CA ILE A 177 -8.11 -8.03 -19.54
C ILE A 177 -9.27 -8.59 -18.73
N GLN A 178 -8.99 -9.22 -17.59
CA GLN A 178 -9.97 -9.73 -16.64
C GLN A 178 -9.83 -9.00 -15.31
N SER A 179 -10.92 -8.51 -14.74
CA SER A 179 -10.89 -7.84 -13.44
C SER A 179 -12.05 -8.25 -12.54
N GLU A 180 -11.89 -8.06 -11.22
CA GLU A 180 -13.04 -7.98 -10.36
C GLU A 180 -13.83 -6.70 -10.65
N ASP A 181 -15.12 -6.67 -10.30
CA ASP A 181 -16.09 -5.69 -10.78
C ASP A 181 -16.24 -4.42 -9.90
N SER A 182 -15.49 -4.31 -8.80
CA SER A 182 -15.53 -3.11 -7.96
C SER A 182 -14.80 -1.91 -8.59
N ILE A 183 -14.88 -0.76 -7.93
CA ILE A 183 -14.15 0.45 -8.36
C ILE A 183 -12.64 0.23 -8.46
N TYR A 184 -12.08 -0.74 -7.72
CA TYR A 184 -10.66 -1.11 -7.79
C TYR A 184 -10.33 -1.75 -9.14
N GLY A 185 -10.90 -2.92 -9.44
CA GLY A 185 -10.60 -3.66 -10.67
C GLY A 185 -11.03 -2.93 -11.92
N SER A 186 -12.23 -2.31 -11.90
CA SER A 186 -12.76 -1.57 -13.05
C SER A 186 -11.87 -0.40 -13.46
N SER A 187 -11.33 0.39 -12.52
CA SER A 187 -10.46 1.53 -12.83
C SER A 187 -9.15 1.10 -13.50
N ILE A 188 -8.56 0.00 -13.02
CA ILE A 188 -7.33 -0.55 -13.57
C ILE A 188 -7.57 -1.12 -14.96
N ALA A 189 -8.61 -1.93 -15.15
CA ALA A 189 -8.94 -2.55 -16.43
C ALA A 189 -9.16 -1.51 -17.54
N GLN A 190 -9.90 -0.43 -17.24
CA GLN A 190 -10.11 0.65 -18.20
C GLN A 190 -8.82 1.41 -18.54
N GLY A 191 -7.95 1.63 -17.55
CA GLY A 191 -6.62 2.20 -17.75
C GLY A 191 -5.75 1.32 -18.63
N GLN A 192 -5.68 0.02 -18.34
CA GLN A 192 -4.92 -0.98 -19.12
C GLN A 192 -5.37 -1.00 -20.58
N LYS A 193 -6.70 -1.08 -20.83
CA LYS A 193 -7.25 -1.06 -22.19
C LYS A 193 -6.74 0.16 -22.94
N ARG A 194 -6.98 1.36 -22.40
CA ARG A 194 -6.61 2.62 -23.07
C ARG A 194 -5.12 2.68 -23.40
N ILE A 195 -4.25 2.30 -22.47
CA ILE A 195 -2.79 2.40 -22.66
C ILE A 195 -2.31 1.34 -23.65
N LEU A 196 -2.78 0.09 -23.55
CA LEU A 196 -2.42 -0.98 -24.47
C LEU A 196 -2.84 -0.68 -25.90
N GLU A 197 -4.04 -0.14 -26.11
CA GLU A 197 -4.51 0.31 -27.44
C GLU A 197 -3.66 1.46 -27.98
N THR A 198 -3.20 2.39 -27.14
CA THR A 198 -2.25 3.44 -27.53
C THR A 198 -0.90 2.86 -27.96
N PHE A 199 -0.47 1.74 -27.39
CA PHE A 199 0.74 1.01 -27.82
C PHE A 199 0.49 0.16 -29.08
N GLY A 200 -0.75 0.03 -29.53
CA GLY A 200 -1.17 -0.75 -30.69
C GLY A 200 -1.46 -2.23 -30.41
N ALA A 201 -1.46 -2.66 -29.15
CA ALA A 201 -1.81 -4.03 -28.79
C ALA A 201 -3.29 -4.34 -29.11
N LYS A 202 -3.58 -5.59 -29.47
CA LYS A 202 -4.94 -6.05 -29.77
C LYS A 202 -5.63 -6.48 -28.47
N VAL A 203 -6.43 -5.60 -27.86
CA VAL A 203 -7.28 -5.99 -26.73
C VAL A 203 -8.45 -6.81 -27.27
N VAL A 204 -8.36 -8.13 -27.14
CA VAL A 204 -9.31 -9.11 -27.72
C VAL A 204 -10.52 -9.37 -26.82
N GLY A 205 -10.50 -8.86 -25.60
CA GLY A 205 -11.65 -8.90 -24.69
C GLY A 205 -11.37 -8.24 -23.35
N ILE A 206 -12.45 -7.79 -22.73
CA ILE A 206 -12.48 -7.32 -21.34
C ILE A 206 -13.58 -8.09 -20.64
N GLY A 207 -13.27 -8.73 -19.52
CA GLY A 207 -14.22 -9.39 -18.65
C GLY A 207 -14.19 -8.83 -17.25
N ALA A 208 -15.34 -8.89 -16.58
CA ALA A 208 -15.46 -8.57 -15.16
C ALA A 208 -16.15 -9.73 -14.43
N HIS A 209 -15.85 -9.88 -13.14
CA HIS A 209 -16.50 -10.87 -12.26
C HIS A 209 -16.54 -10.34 -10.84
N SER A 210 -17.50 -10.82 -10.06
CA SER A 210 -17.57 -10.46 -8.64
C SER A 210 -16.40 -11.09 -7.87
N ALA A 211 -15.74 -10.31 -7.00
CA ALA A 211 -14.73 -10.84 -6.09
C ALA A 211 -15.25 -11.92 -5.12
N ARG A 212 -16.59 -12.09 -5.04
CA ARG A 212 -17.27 -13.11 -4.23
C ARG A 212 -17.78 -14.29 -5.06
N THR A 213 -17.47 -14.34 -6.35
CA THR A 213 -17.88 -15.45 -7.21
C THR A 213 -17.27 -16.76 -6.73
N ILE A 214 -18.02 -17.85 -6.90
CA ILE A 214 -17.56 -19.21 -6.63
C ILE A 214 -17.35 -20.02 -7.92
N ASP A 215 -17.69 -19.43 -9.08
CA ASP A 215 -17.58 -20.07 -10.39
C ASP A 215 -17.11 -19.05 -11.43
N LEU A 216 -16.13 -19.47 -12.26
CA LEU A 216 -15.57 -18.70 -13.37
C LEU A 216 -15.50 -19.51 -14.67
N ASN A 217 -16.26 -20.61 -14.79
CA ASN A 217 -16.24 -21.48 -15.96
C ASN A 217 -16.57 -20.72 -17.25
N ASP A 218 -17.64 -19.93 -17.27
CA ASP A 218 -18.03 -19.12 -18.42
C ASP A 218 -17.01 -18.03 -18.76
N THR A 219 -16.38 -17.45 -17.74
CA THR A 219 -15.32 -16.48 -17.93
C THR A 219 -14.11 -17.12 -18.62
N VAL A 220 -13.69 -18.29 -18.14
CA VAL A 220 -12.56 -19.03 -18.71
C VAL A 220 -12.88 -19.54 -20.12
N LEU A 221 -14.12 -19.95 -20.40
CA LEU A 221 -14.55 -20.32 -21.73
C LEU A 221 -14.41 -19.16 -22.74
N ARG A 222 -14.82 -17.96 -22.36
CA ARG A 222 -14.62 -16.75 -23.19
C ARG A 222 -13.14 -16.44 -23.42
N ILE A 223 -12.30 -16.56 -22.40
CA ILE A 223 -10.84 -16.38 -22.52
C ILE A 223 -10.27 -17.43 -23.51
N LYS A 224 -10.70 -18.69 -23.38
CA LYS A 224 -10.30 -19.79 -24.29
C LYS A 224 -10.65 -19.49 -25.74
N GLN A 225 -11.88 -19.02 -26.01
CA GLN A 225 -12.35 -18.68 -27.36
C GLN A 225 -11.57 -17.49 -27.95
N ALA A 226 -11.22 -16.50 -27.15
CA ALA A 226 -10.43 -15.34 -27.58
C ALA A 226 -8.96 -15.69 -27.85
N ALA A 227 -8.47 -16.79 -27.29
CA ALA A 227 -7.10 -17.28 -27.42
C ALA A 227 -6.03 -16.17 -27.28
N PRO A 228 -5.97 -15.47 -26.14
CA PRO A 228 -5.03 -14.38 -25.94
C PRO A 228 -3.59 -14.90 -25.80
N ASP A 229 -2.62 -14.09 -26.21
CA ASP A 229 -1.21 -14.30 -25.88
C ASP A 229 -0.95 -13.90 -24.41
N VAL A 230 -1.59 -12.82 -23.96
CA VAL A 230 -1.41 -12.23 -22.62
C VAL A 230 -2.76 -12.16 -21.92
N LEU A 231 -2.81 -12.70 -20.71
CA LEU A 231 -3.93 -12.50 -19.78
C LEU A 231 -3.49 -11.57 -18.66
N LEU A 232 -4.08 -10.37 -18.58
CA LEU A 232 -3.99 -9.49 -17.41
C LEU A 232 -5.15 -9.81 -16.48
N GLN A 233 -4.85 -10.07 -15.19
CA GLN A 233 -5.89 -10.36 -14.20
C GLN A 233 -5.73 -9.47 -12.99
N THR A 234 -6.74 -8.64 -12.71
CA THR A 234 -6.84 -7.79 -11.51
C THR A 234 -7.90 -8.34 -10.57
N GLY A 235 -7.55 -8.54 -9.31
CA GLY A 235 -8.50 -9.06 -8.31
C GLY A 235 -7.89 -9.13 -6.93
N TYR A 236 -8.53 -9.92 -6.09
CA TYR A 236 -8.05 -10.29 -4.76
C TYR A 236 -7.59 -11.75 -4.74
N VAL A 237 -7.06 -12.23 -3.60
CA VAL A 237 -6.54 -13.61 -3.52
C VAL A 237 -7.62 -14.66 -3.81
N PRO A 238 -8.84 -14.58 -3.23
CA PRO A 238 -9.84 -15.64 -3.45
C PRO A 238 -10.25 -15.80 -4.92
N ASP A 239 -10.65 -14.71 -5.58
CA ASP A 239 -11.11 -14.72 -6.97
C ASP A 239 -9.96 -14.94 -7.95
N GLY A 240 -8.77 -14.38 -7.67
CA GLY A 240 -7.57 -14.62 -8.45
C GLY A 240 -7.15 -16.08 -8.46
N ASN A 241 -7.10 -16.72 -7.28
CA ASN A 241 -6.81 -18.14 -7.16
C ASN A 241 -7.87 -19.01 -7.85
N LEU A 242 -9.15 -18.63 -7.75
CA LEU A 242 -10.23 -19.32 -8.45
C LEU A 242 -10.06 -19.26 -9.96
N LEU A 243 -9.76 -18.07 -10.51
CA LEU A 243 -9.54 -17.91 -11.95
C LEU A 243 -8.37 -18.77 -12.43
N LEU A 244 -7.23 -18.71 -11.74
CA LEU A 244 -6.05 -19.49 -12.11
C LEU A 244 -6.30 -21.00 -12.05
N ARG A 245 -7.03 -21.45 -11.02
CA ARG A 245 -7.43 -22.87 -10.90
C ARG A 245 -8.34 -23.28 -12.05
N THR A 246 -9.36 -22.47 -12.37
CA THR A 246 -10.29 -22.77 -13.47
C THR A 246 -9.59 -22.77 -14.83
N LEU A 247 -8.64 -21.85 -15.07
CA LEU A 247 -7.80 -21.86 -16.27
C LEU A 247 -7.01 -23.17 -16.40
N ARG A 248 -6.35 -23.58 -15.30
CA ARG A 248 -5.59 -24.84 -15.26
C ARG A 248 -6.48 -26.04 -15.56
N ASP A 249 -7.60 -26.15 -14.87
CA ASP A 249 -8.50 -27.30 -14.94
C ASP A 249 -9.16 -27.42 -16.33
N GLN A 250 -9.39 -26.31 -17.03
CA GLN A 250 -9.88 -26.28 -18.42
C GLN A 250 -8.76 -26.31 -19.48
N GLY A 251 -7.49 -26.41 -19.07
CA GLY A 251 -6.34 -26.48 -19.98
C GLY A 251 -6.11 -25.20 -20.77
N VAL A 252 -6.53 -24.05 -20.28
CA VAL A 252 -6.35 -22.74 -20.93
C VAL A 252 -4.98 -22.18 -20.57
N LYS A 253 -4.11 -22.03 -21.58
CA LYS A 253 -2.71 -21.64 -21.40
C LYS A 253 -2.34 -20.45 -22.30
N PRO A 254 -2.60 -19.20 -21.87
CA PRO A 254 -2.01 -18.03 -22.53
C PRO A 254 -0.48 -18.14 -22.53
N ALA A 255 0.20 -17.48 -23.46
CA ALA A 255 1.66 -17.47 -23.48
C ALA A 255 2.23 -16.82 -22.19
N THR A 256 1.50 -15.91 -21.58
CA THR A 256 1.80 -15.40 -20.23
C THR A 256 0.55 -14.97 -19.48
N ILE A 257 0.60 -15.08 -18.17
CA ILE A 257 -0.35 -14.47 -17.23
C ILE A 257 0.39 -13.40 -16.43
N MET A 258 -0.23 -12.24 -16.30
CA MET A 258 0.24 -11.17 -15.44
C MET A 258 -0.87 -10.83 -14.44
N LEU A 259 -0.62 -11.16 -13.18
CA LEU A 259 -1.50 -10.82 -12.07
C LEU A 259 -1.26 -9.38 -11.64
N VAL A 260 -2.29 -8.64 -11.30
CA VAL A 260 -2.22 -7.22 -10.95
C VAL A 260 -2.87 -7.01 -9.60
N GLY A 261 -2.05 -6.67 -8.59
CA GLY A 261 -2.51 -6.47 -7.21
C GLY A 261 -2.97 -7.73 -6.48
N THR A 262 -2.64 -8.91 -7.02
CA THR A 262 -2.97 -10.22 -6.44
C THR A 262 -1.90 -11.24 -6.81
N GLY A 263 -1.93 -12.42 -6.18
CA GLY A 263 -1.07 -13.55 -6.56
C GLY A 263 0.36 -13.48 -6.04
N ASP A 264 0.65 -12.58 -5.11
CA ASP A 264 1.99 -12.29 -4.58
C ASP A 264 2.24 -12.88 -3.18
N THR A 265 1.36 -13.76 -2.69
CA THR A 265 1.41 -14.31 -1.34
C THR A 265 1.75 -15.80 -1.32
N PRO A 266 2.30 -16.31 -0.19
CA PRO A 266 2.50 -17.75 0.03
C PRO A 266 1.20 -18.55 -0.10
N GLU A 267 0.05 -17.97 0.26
CA GLU A 267 -1.27 -18.61 0.14
C GLU A 267 -1.59 -18.96 -1.32
N THR A 268 -1.32 -18.05 -2.28
CA THR A 268 -1.50 -18.32 -3.70
C THR A 268 -0.58 -19.47 -4.18
N LEU A 269 0.69 -19.44 -3.74
CA LEU A 269 1.63 -20.51 -4.08
C LEU A 269 1.20 -21.86 -3.53
N GLN A 270 0.69 -21.90 -2.29
CA GLN A 270 0.16 -23.11 -1.67
C GLN A 270 -1.09 -23.63 -2.39
N ALA A 271 -1.98 -22.73 -2.82
CA ALA A 271 -3.25 -23.09 -3.48
C ALA A 271 -3.05 -23.64 -4.91
N LEU A 272 -2.01 -23.21 -5.62
CA LEU A 272 -1.82 -23.48 -7.06
C LEU A 272 -0.60 -24.37 -7.35
N GLY A 273 0.37 -24.39 -6.47
CA GLY A 273 1.61 -25.17 -6.59
C GLY A 273 2.72 -24.43 -7.36
N HIS A 274 3.96 -24.78 -7.02
CA HIS A 274 5.17 -24.14 -7.57
C HIS A 274 5.24 -24.24 -9.10
N GLN A 275 4.99 -25.44 -9.64
CA GLN A 275 5.09 -25.69 -11.07
C GLN A 275 4.10 -24.85 -11.88
N TYR A 276 2.87 -24.67 -11.37
CA TYR A 276 1.86 -23.88 -12.05
C TYR A 276 2.15 -22.37 -12.00
N MET A 277 2.75 -21.91 -10.92
CA MET A 277 3.08 -20.50 -10.73
C MET A 277 4.38 -20.08 -11.43
N GLU A 278 5.24 -21.03 -11.83
CA GLU A 278 6.52 -20.70 -12.47
C GLU A 278 6.34 -19.84 -13.73
N GLY A 279 7.07 -18.75 -13.81
CA GLY A 279 7.03 -17.80 -14.93
C GLY A 279 5.88 -16.79 -14.90
N ILE A 280 4.90 -16.92 -14.01
CA ILE A 280 3.79 -15.96 -13.87
C ILE A 280 4.35 -14.62 -13.37
N LEU A 281 3.94 -13.53 -14.04
CA LEU A 281 4.28 -12.17 -13.66
C LEU A 281 3.27 -11.59 -12.67
N VAL A 282 3.74 -10.76 -11.75
CA VAL A 282 2.89 -10.05 -10.80
C VAL A 282 3.27 -8.58 -10.76
N VAL A 283 2.31 -7.70 -11.05
CA VAL A 283 2.43 -6.26 -10.83
C VAL A 283 1.88 -5.95 -9.44
N GLY A 284 2.71 -5.39 -8.59
CA GLY A 284 2.35 -5.13 -7.20
C GLY A 284 3.23 -4.08 -6.54
N TYR A 285 3.00 -3.85 -5.26
CA TYR A 285 3.86 -2.99 -4.47
C TYR A 285 5.31 -3.49 -4.49
N PRO A 286 6.31 -2.56 -4.41
CA PRO A 286 7.71 -2.93 -4.32
C PRO A 286 7.96 -3.89 -3.15
N ARG A 287 8.66 -4.98 -3.44
CA ARG A 287 8.93 -6.08 -2.52
C ARG A 287 10.25 -5.87 -1.77
N ASN A 288 10.57 -6.82 -0.90
CA ASN A 288 11.79 -6.79 -0.07
C ASN A 288 13.07 -7.03 -0.87
N ASP A 289 12.98 -7.59 -2.06
CA ASP A 289 14.08 -7.93 -2.96
C ASP A 289 14.40 -6.84 -3.98
N ILE A 290 14.01 -5.59 -3.70
CA ILE A 290 14.39 -4.44 -4.51
C ILE A 290 15.80 -3.94 -4.15
N SER A 291 16.44 -3.24 -5.12
CA SER A 291 17.73 -2.62 -4.92
C SER A 291 17.67 -1.43 -3.95
N GLU A 292 18.76 -1.17 -3.23
CA GLU A 292 18.88 0.03 -2.39
C GLU A 292 18.85 1.34 -3.21
N ALA A 293 19.23 1.30 -4.49
CA ALA A 293 19.12 2.45 -5.38
C ALA A 293 17.66 2.81 -5.68
N PHE A 294 16.77 1.81 -5.69
CA PHE A 294 15.35 2.02 -5.86
C PHE A 294 14.64 2.35 -4.54
N GLY A 295 14.92 1.60 -3.47
CA GLY A 295 14.27 1.74 -2.16
C GLY A 295 15.28 1.91 -1.03
N PRO A 296 15.86 3.12 -0.86
CA PRO A 296 16.82 3.39 0.21
C PRO A 296 16.20 3.13 1.58
N GLY A 297 16.93 2.41 2.43
CA GLY A 297 16.45 2.04 3.76
C GLY A 297 15.53 0.81 3.80
N ASN A 298 15.32 0.10 2.69
CA ASN A 298 14.61 -1.18 2.66
C ASN A 298 15.23 -2.19 3.65
N LYS A 299 16.54 -2.32 3.69
CA LYS A 299 17.23 -3.20 4.65
C LYS A 299 16.97 -2.81 6.10
N ALA A 300 16.92 -1.52 6.41
CA ALA A 300 16.63 -1.04 7.75
C ALA A 300 15.17 -1.33 8.14
N TYR A 301 14.22 -1.16 7.22
CA TYR A 301 12.82 -1.58 7.40
C TYR A 301 12.72 -3.07 7.72
N LEU A 302 13.40 -3.93 6.94
CA LEU A 302 13.40 -5.38 7.15
C LEU A 302 14.01 -5.78 8.50
N ALA A 303 15.11 -5.12 8.88
CA ALA A 303 15.74 -5.37 10.19
C ALA A 303 14.78 -5.01 11.35
N ALA A 304 14.10 -3.85 11.26
CA ALA A 304 13.11 -3.43 12.25
C ALA A 304 11.90 -4.37 12.28
N TYR A 305 11.44 -4.82 11.11
CA TYR A 305 10.32 -5.77 11.00
C TYR A 305 10.66 -7.10 11.72
N ARG A 306 11.83 -7.69 11.40
CA ARG A 306 12.29 -8.92 12.04
C ARG A 306 12.45 -8.77 13.54
N ALA A 307 13.02 -7.67 13.99
CA ALA A 307 13.23 -7.41 15.41
C ALA A 307 11.91 -7.30 16.17
N LYS A 308 10.87 -6.70 15.58
CA LYS A 308 9.58 -6.51 16.25
C LYS A 308 8.67 -7.73 16.16
N TYR A 309 8.62 -8.41 14.99
CA TYR A 309 7.63 -9.45 14.72
C TYR A 309 8.21 -10.87 14.69
N ASN A 310 9.52 -11.01 14.82
CA ASN A 310 10.23 -12.29 14.73
C ASN A 310 9.85 -13.11 13.48
N SER A 311 9.64 -12.44 12.36
CA SER A 311 9.22 -13.04 11.08
C SER A 311 9.66 -12.17 9.89
N GLU A 312 9.59 -12.75 8.69
CA GLU A 312 9.70 -11.97 7.44
C GLU A 312 8.35 -11.36 7.07
N PRO A 313 8.32 -10.21 6.37
CA PRO A 313 7.09 -9.70 5.76
C PRO A 313 6.57 -10.71 4.73
N VAL A 314 5.27 -11.02 4.81
CA VAL A 314 4.63 -12.00 3.91
C VAL A 314 3.99 -11.36 2.68
N ALA A 315 3.80 -10.03 2.71
CA ALA A 315 3.26 -9.26 1.59
C ALA A 315 3.89 -7.86 1.53
N PRO A 316 4.05 -7.25 0.33
CA PRO A 316 4.76 -5.98 0.16
C PRO A 316 4.00 -4.75 0.64
N GLN A 317 2.72 -4.90 0.94
CA GLN A 317 1.83 -3.82 1.33
C GLN A 317 2.30 -3.10 2.60
N GLY A 318 2.97 -3.82 3.51
CA GLY A 318 3.50 -3.26 4.75
C GLY A 318 4.62 -2.24 4.52
N MET A 319 5.55 -2.51 3.61
CA MET A 319 6.63 -1.56 3.30
C MET A 319 6.09 -0.32 2.57
N ALA A 320 5.11 -0.49 1.68
CA ALA A 320 4.41 0.63 1.04
C ALA A 320 3.68 1.50 2.07
N ALA A 321 2.97 0.87 3.02
CA ALA A 321 2.29 1.53 4.12
C ALA A 321 3.27 2.28 5.05
N TYR A 322 4.41 1.67 5.38
CA TYR A 322 5.48 2.31 6.13
C TYR A 322 5.97 3.59 5.43
N SER A 323 6.26 3.52 4.13
CA SER A 323 6.68 4.67 3.33
C SER A 323 5.58 5.73 3.25
N GLY A 324 4.34 5.31 3.02
CA GLY A 324 3.18 6.21 2.98
C GLY A 324 2.92 6.93 4.30
N PHE A 325 3.18 6.24 5.42
CA PHE A 325 3.11 6.84 6.76
C PHE A 325 4.22 7.87 7.00
N LEU A 326 5.44 7.59 6.56
CA LEU A 326 6.54 8.56 6.66
C LEU A 326 6.24 9.82 5.84
N ILE A 327 5.69 9.68 4.62
CA ILE A 327 5.24 10.81 3.80
C ILE A 327 4.16 11.63 4.53
N MET A 328 3.19 10.96 5.17
CA MET A 328 2.18 11.60 6.01
C MET A 328 2.83 12.40 7.14
N ALA A 329 3.77 11.79 7.84
CA ALA A 329 4.44 12.43 8.98
C ALA A 329 5.20 13.69 8.55
N GLU A 330 5.88 13.68 7.40
CA GLU A 330 6.53 14.88 6.86
C GLU A 330 5.51 15.98 6.51
N ALA A 331 4.35 15.63 5.92
CA ALA A 331 3.29 16.59 5.64
C ALA A 331 2.70 17.18 6.92
N LEU A 332 2.42 16.35 7.94
CA LEU A 332 1.91 16.80 9.25
C LEU A 332 2.93 17.69 9.98
N LYS A 333 4.21 17.33 9.93
CA LYS A 333 5.29 18.13 10.52
C LYS A 333 5.40 19.49 9.85
N ALA A 334 5.35 19.54 8.52
CA ALA A 334 5.38 20.79 7.76
C ALA A 334 4.13 21.66 8.02
N ALA A 335 2.97 21.03 8.21
CA ALA A 335 1.72 21.71 8.56
C ALA A 335 1.68 22.22 10.01
N GLY A 336 2.46 21.61 10.93
CA GLY A 336 2.37 21.85 12.37
C GLY A 336 1.01 21.47 12.98
N SER A 337 0.21 20.65 12.28
CA SER A 337 -1.20 20.40 12.59
C SER A 337 -1.71 19.13 11.91
N VAL A 338 -2.85 18.61 12.39
CA VAL A 338 -3.64 17.58 11.71
C VAL A 338 -4.88 18.16 10.98
N GLU A 339 -5.03 19.47 10.98
CA GLU A 339 -6.14 20.17 10.32
C GLU A 339 -6.06 20.00 8.80
N ILE A 340 -7.16 19.65 8.16
CA ILE A 340 -7.26 19.30 6.73
C ILE A 340 -6.56 20.34 5.85
N ASN A 341 -6.97 21.60 5.94
CA ASN A 341 -6.46 22.67 5.05
C ASN A 341 -4.95 22.92 5.22
N LYS A 342 -4.44 22.83 6.47
CA LYS A 342 -3.01 23.01 6.76
C LYS A 342 -2.19 21.85 6.18
N VAL A 343 -2.68 20.62 6.36
CA VAL A 343 -2.00 19.42 5.86
C VAL A 343 -2.01 19.40 4.33
N GLN A 344 -3.13 19.73 3.70
CA GLN A 344 -3.21 19.83 2.24
C GLN A 344 -2.30 20.91 1.68
N ALA A 345 -2.24 22.08 2.32
CA ALA A 345 -1.33 23.15 1.92
C ALA A 345 0.16 22.74 2.05
N ALA A 346 0.49 21.92 3.06
CA ALA A 346 1.82 21.34 3.21
C ALA A 346 2.09 20.27 2.15
N ALA A 347 1.16 19.33 1.94
CA ALA A 347 1.27 18.27 0.96
C ALA A 347 1.42 18.83 -0.47
N ALA A 348 0.68 19.86 -0.83
CA ALA A 348 0.77 20.52 -2.16
C ALA A 348 2.16 21.11 -2.44
N LYS A 349 2.95 21.41 -1.41
CA LYS A 349 4.32 21.94 -1.54
C LYS A 349 5.39 20.87 -1.51
N MET A 350 5.02 19.60 -1.26
CA MET A 350 6.00 18.52 -1.21
C MET A 350 6.58 18.25 -2.60
N ASP A 351 7.91 18.18 -2.66
CA ASP A 351 8.66 17.83 -3.87
C ASP A 351 9.84 16.92 -3.50
N VAL A 352 9.51 15.72 -3.02
CA VAL A 352 10.48 14.70 -2.63
C VAL A 352 10.71 13.77 -3.82
N ALA A 353 11.96 13.58 -4.22
CA ALA A 353 12.33 12.75 -5.37
C ALA A 353 11.86 11.30 -5.23
N GLU A 354 11.60 10.63 -6.33
CA GLU A 354 11.44 9.17 -6.36
C GLU A 354 12.70 8.50 -5.80
N ASN A 355 12.55 7.29 -5.32
CA ASN A 355 13.64 6.53 -4.68
C ASN A 355 14.19 7.21 -3.40
N THR A 356 13.33 7.85 -2.63
CA THR A 356 13.68 8.43 -1.32
C THR A 356 13.24 7.55 -0.16
N PHE A 357 12.06 6.94 -0.26
CA PHE A 357 11.51 6.08 0.80
C PHE A 357 11.75 4.58 0.51
N PRO A 358 11.68 3.71 1.52
CA PRO A 358 12.01 2.28 1.39
C PRO A 358 11.26 1.52 0.29
N SER A 359 10.05 1.93 -0.05
CA SER A 359 9.29 1.38 -1.19
C SER A 359 9.65 2.01 -2.55
N GLY A 360 10.69 2.85 -2.62
CA GLY A 360 11.02 3.59 -3.83
C GLY A 360 10.13 4.81 -4.10
N PHE A 361 9.22 5.11 -3.20
CA PHE A 361 8.33 6.27 -3.34
C PHE A 361 9.11 7.57 -3.14
N GLY A 362 8.65 8.63 -3.81
CA GLY A 362 8.84 10.00 -3.47
C GLY A 362 7.51 10.61 -3.03
N ALA A 363 7.43 11.94 -3.00
CA ALA A 363 6.17 12.63 -2.70
C ALA A 363 6.04 13.91 -3.53
N ARG A 364 5.06 13.93 -4.40
CA ARG A 364 4.58 15.10 -5.13
C ARG A 364 3.10 14.90 -5.42
N PHE A 365 2.29 15.79 -4.91
CA PHE A 365 0.85 15.67 -5.01
C PHE A 365 0.28 16.50 -6.14
N ASP A 366 -0.70 15.96 -6.86
CA ASP A 366 -1.49 16.70 -7.82
C ASP A 366 -2.58 17.56 -7.13
N LYS A 367 -3.41 18.22 -7.94
CA LYS A 367 -4.51 19.06 -7.43
C LYS A 367 -5.56 18.31 -6.61
N ASN A 368 -5.67 17.00 -6.77
CA ASN A 368 -6.59 16.13 -6.06
C ASN A 368 -5.91 15.36 -4.92
N PHE A 369 -4.70 15.75 -4.54
CA PHE A 369 -3.88 15.11 -3.49
C PHE A 369 -3.54 13.65 -3.75
N GLN A 370 -3.39 13.26 -5.02
CA GLN A 370 -2.77 12.01 -5.44
C GLN A 370 -1.25 12.18 -5.49
N ASN A 371 -0.51 11.28 -4.82
CA ASN A 371 0.94 11.24 -4.98
C ASN A 371 1.34 10.69 -6.36
N LEU A 372 2.01 11.52 -7.15
CA LEU A 372 2.48 11.19 -8.49
C LEU A 372 3.82 10.43 -8.51
N ARG A 373 4.49 10.29 -7.35
CA ARG A 373 5.81 9.64 -7.21
C ARG A 373 5.74 8.33 -6.43
N ALA A 374 4.58 7.70 -6.38
CA ALA A 374 4.40 6.36 -5.89
C ALA A 374 4.14 5.42 -7.07
N ARG A 375 4.81 4.27 -7.11
CA ARG A 375 4.76 3.36 -8.26
C ARG A 375 4.83 1.90 -7.87
N PHE A 376 4.45 1.03 -8.79
CA PHE A 376 4.52 -0.42 -8.65
C PHE A 376 5.78 -0.99 -9.30
N THR A 377 6.06 -2.25 -9.00
CA THR A 377 7.10 -3.07 -9.63
C THR A 377 6.46 -4.31 -10.26
N VAL A 378 7.23 -5.00 -11.11
CA VAL A 378 6.85 -6.31 -11.60
C VAL A 378 7.80 -7.35 -11.01
N SER A 379 7.23 -8.39 -10.46
CA SER A 379 7.94 -9.56 -10.00
C SER A 379 7.51 -10.79 -10.81
N GLN A 380 8.34 -11.82 -10.79
CA GLN A 380 8.06 -13.11 -11.44
C GLN A 380 8.21 -14.24 -10.42
N TRP A 381 7.30 -15.19 -10.43
CA TRP A 381 7.46 -16.44 -9.71
C TRP A 381 8.58 -17.27 -10.30
N GLN A 382 9.60 -17.60 -9.51
CA GLN A 382 10.80 -18.34 -9.90
C GLN A 382 11.19 -19.30 -8.77
N ASP A 383 11.15 -20.61 -9.02
CA ASP A 383 11.45 -21.64 -8.02
C ASP A 383 10.67 -21.46 -6.71
N GLY A 384 9.39 -21.09 -6.81
CA GLY A 384 8.52 -20.86 -5.66
C GLY A 384 8.82 -19.58 -4.86
N LYS A 385 9.59 -18.67 -5.42
CA LYS A 385 9.89 -17.36 -4.84
C LYS A 385 9.55 -16.24 -5.81
N MET A 386 9.15 -15.10 -5.27
CA MET A 386 8.97 -13.90 -6.07
C MET A 386 10.32 -13.22 -6.28
N THR A 387 10.61 -12.86 -7.53
CA THR A 387 11.83 -12.11 -7.90
C THR A 387 11.41 -10.84 -8.62
N THR A 388 11.83 -9.68 -8.14
CA THR A 388 11.58 -8.39 -8.80
C THR A 388 12.38 -8.29 -10.09
N VAL A 389 11.68 -8.09 -11.22
CA VAL A 389 12.26 -8.10 -12.57
C VAL A 389 12.09 -6.77 -13.34
N TYR A 390 11.25 -5.84 -12.82
CA TYR A 390 11.02 -4.53 -13.44
C TYR A 390 10.52 -3.49 -12.42
N PRO A 391 10.88 -2.19 -12.58
CA PRO A 391 11.82 -1.64 -13.56
C PRO A 391 13.28 -2.04 -13.25
N LYS A 392 14.17 -1.90 -14.23
CA LYS A 392 15.56 -2.33 -14.07
C LYS A 392 16.26 -1.72 -12.84
N ILE A 393 15.98 -0.47 -12.51
CA ILE A 393 16.55 0.17 -11.31
C ILE A 393 16.10 -0.53 -10.01
N ALA A 394 14.95 -1.18 -9.99
CA ALA A 394 14.47 -1.92 -8.83
C ALA A 394 15.09 -3.31 -8.70
N THR A 395 15.64 -3.87 -9.79
CA THR A 395 16.14 -5.24 -9.78
C THR A 395 17.47 -5.36 -9.05
N LEU A 396 17.67 -6.47 -8.35
CA LEU A 396 18.99 -6.85 -7.84
C LEU A 396 19.88 -7.31 -9.01
N PRO A 397 21.22 -7.20 -8.92
CA PRO A 397 22.12 -7.63 -9.99
C PRO A 397 22.00 -9.10 -10.38
N SER A 398 21.60 -9.96 -9.45
CA SER A 398 21.35 -11.40 -9.68
C SER A 398 19.99 -11.70 -10.29
N ALA A 399 19.03 -10.77 -10.23
CA ALA A 399 17.68 -10.99 -10.71
C ALA A 399 17.64 -10.98 -12.26
N LYS A 400 17.03 -11.99 -12.83
CA LYS A 400 16.84 -12.12 -14.29
C LYS A 400 15.40 -12.53 -14.57
N LEU A 401 14.83 -11.98 -15.62
CA LEU A 401 13.57 -12.48 -16.16
C LEU A 401 13.80 -13.89 -16.72
N ARG A 402 13.01 -14.85 -16.29
CA ARG A 402 12.98 -16.21 -16.81
C ARG A 402 11.96 -16.35 -17.95
N PRO A 403 11.98 -17.48 -18.70
CA PRO A 403 10.97 -17.72 -19.71
C PRO A 403 9.55 -17.49 -19.17
N LEU A 404 8.70 -16.89 -19.99
CA LEU A 404 7.28 -16.72 -19.72
C LEU A 404 6.52 -17.97 -20.15
N GLY A 405 5.37 -18.19 -19.53
CA GLY A 405 4.56 -19.36 -19.81
C GLY A 405 4.72 -20.46 -18.76
N ARG A 406 3.86 -21.44 -18.84
CA ARG A 406 3.79 -22.56 -17.91
C ARG A 406 4.31 -23.83 -18.56
N PRO A 407 5.04 -24.68 -17.82
CA PRO A 407 5.48 -25.97 -18.34
C PRO A 407 4.31 -26.90 -18.69
#